data_2df22e0d806a0355c58f6e12f6e3069f
#
_entry.id   2df22e0d806a0355c58f6e12f6e3069f
#
_cell.length_a   1.000
_cell.length_b   1.000
_cell.length_c   1.000
_cell.angle_alpha   90.00
_cell.angle_beta   90.00
_cell.angle_gamma   90.00
#
_symmetry.space_group_name_H-M   'P 1'
#
loop_
_entity.id
_entity.type
_entity.pdbx_description
1 polymer ?
#
loop_
_entity_poly.entity_id
_entity_poly.type
_entity_poly.pdbx_seq_one_letter_code
_entity_poly.pdbx_strand_id
1 'polypeptide(L)'
;MEYWQSILERANATAAVWLQYFSTLKLGAIGLAQFIALKDALAGLAQVRDNNGQLVDGARQAASFSWLELRLISLKVPKILEGVIDPGSGLLDDLDKVYAVTPWSPDKTTKRCGLLGPVWEAADAWQLAQSPARPVIVRKGVNQSAFMSKLAAYFPLFNAEKAADFHMGEARQALRTAARNVEVLCIRFLTAALGLSDPDSAEEQALKTIPTTTTSDLPETLGIKLFTQGGTNGLQLIIQYEPYQLEPGETATLEWMVVDTDVSFNHSVAYDPSGNAIGPFTVGQTIRVRTTVTNTHGTRTGGVRQLTLIAPPE
;
A
#
# COMPACT_ATOMS: atom_id res chain seq x y z
N MET A 1 18.17 6.16 0.82
CA MET A 1 18.56 4.99 -0.03
C MET A 1 17.82 3.79 0.53
N GLU A 2 17.19 2.97 -0.31
CA GLU A 2 16.48 1.78 0.21
C GLU A 2 17.49 0.71 0.63
N TYR A 3 17.14 -0.11 1.63
CA TYR A 3 18.01 -1.17 2.18
C TYR A 3 18.67 -2.04 1.10
N TRP A 4 17.91 -2.52 0.11
CA TRP A 4 18.42 -3.36 -0.97
C TRP A 4 19.43 -2.61 -1.89
N GLN A 5 19.31 -1.28 -2.04
CA GLN A 5 20.25 -0.48 -2.84
C GLN A 5 21.63 -0.45 -2.18
N SER A 6 21.69 -0.25 -0.85
CA SER A 6 22.95 -0.28 -0.13
C SER A 6 23.60 -1.67 -0.13
N ILE A 7 22.79 -2.73 -0.09
CA ILE A 7 23.29 -4.09 -0.27
C ILE A 7 23.85 -4.29 -1.68
N LEU A 8 23.20 -3.78 -2.70
CA LEU A 8 23.67 -3.87 -4.09
C LEU A 8 24.98 -3.10 -4.29
N GLU A 9 25.13 -1.90 -3.72
CA GLU A 9 26.40 -1.15 -3.74
C GLU A 9 27.52 -1.91 -3.08
N ARG A 10 27.26 -2.45 -1.88
CA ARG A 10 28.22 -3.31 -1.17
C ARG A 10 28.58 -4.55 -1.99
N ALA A 11 27.60 -5.20 -2.60
CA ALA A 11 27.81 -6.38 -3.43
C ALA A 11 28.63 -6.07 -4.68
N ASN A 12 28.43 -4.90 -5.30
CA ASN A 12 29.24 -4.46 -6.42
C ASN A 12 30.71 -4.24 -6.02
N ALA A 13 30.96 -3.56 -4.91
CA ALA A 13 32.33 -3.38 -4.38
C ALA A 13 32.96 -4.74 -4.00
N THR A 14 32.19 -5.61 -3.34
CA THR A 14 32.63 -6.98 -3.00
C THR A 14 33.01 -7.76 -4.26
N ALA A 15 32.19 -7.76 -5.31
CA ALA A 15 32.47 -8.47 -6.57
C ALA A 15 33.75 -7.96 -7.24
N ALA A 16 33.97 -6.64 -7.23
CA ALA A 16 35.18 -6.05 -7.83
C ALA A 16 36.46 -6.49 -7.09
N VAL A 17 36.47 -6.42 -5.76
CA VAL A 17 37.64 -6.87 -4.95
C VAL A 17 37.81 -8.37 -5.06
N TRP A 18 36.72 -9.16 -5.03
CA TRP A 18 36.77 -10.61 -5.22
C TRP A 18 37.40 -11.00 -6.56
N LEU A 19 36.97 -10.34 -7.64
CA LEU A 19 37.51 -10.58 -8.98
C LEU A 19 39.01 -10.25 -9.07
N GLN A 20 39.41 -9.12 -8.51
CA GLN A 20 40.78 -8.61 -8.66
C GLN A 20 41.81 -9.37 -7.80
N TYR A 21 41.47 -9.72 -6.57
CA TYR A 21 42.45 -10.23 -5.61
C TYR A 21 42.16 -11.66 -5.13
N PHE A 22 40.92 -12.11 -5.16
CA PHE A 22 40.47 -13.36 -4.56
C PHE A 22 39.70 -14.28 -5.52
N SER A 23 40.00 -14.25 -6.81
CA SER A 23 39.23 -14.93 -7.86
C SER A 23 39.04 -16.44 -7.65
N THR A 24 39.92 -17.08 -6.91
CA THR A 24 39.88 -18.52 -6.58
C THR A 24 39.17 -18.81 -5.26
N LEU A 25 38.89 -17.80 -4.43
CA LEU A 25 38.24 -17.97 -3.15
C LEU A 25 36.81 -18.48 -3.33
N LYS A 26 36.43 -19.45 -2.50
CA LYS A 26 35.06 -19.97 -2.44
C LYS A 26 34.52 -19.89 -1.02
N LEU A 27 33.25 -19.52 -0.86
CA LEU A 27 32.51 -19.49 0.39
C LEU A 27 31.63 -20.74 0.49
N GLY A 28 32.24 -21.90 0.76
CA GLY A 28 31.62 -23.20 0.60
C GLY A 28 31.42 -23.54 -0.90
N ALA A 29 30.18 -23.71 -1.34
CA ALA A 29 29.88 -23.97 -2.75
C ALA A 29 29.82 -22.69 -3.61
N ILE A 30 29.82 -21.51 -3.01
CA ILE A 30 29.65 -20.23 -3.70
C ILE A 30 31.01 -19.67 -4.11
N GLY A 31 31.26 -19.58 -5.40
CA GLY A 31 32.37 -18.84 -5.99
C GLY A 31 31.91 -17.50 -6.57
N LEU A 32 32.85 -16.73 -7.14
CA LEU A 32 32.58 -15.39 -7.67
C LEU A 32 31.44 -15.39 -8.70
N ALA A 33 31.41 -16.35 -9.62
CA ALA A 33 30.37 -16.42 -10.67
C ALA A 33 28.96 -16.59 -10.07
N GLN A 34 28.79 -17.47 -9.07
CA GLN A 34 27.54 -17.66 -8.36
C GLN A 34 27.16 -16.43 -7.55
N PHE A 35 28.12 -15.76 -6.91
CA PHE A 35 27.88 -14.51 -6.20
C PHE A 35 27.37 -13.40 -7.14
N ILE A 36 28.01 -13.23 -8.31
CA ILE A 36 27.57 -12.26 -9.32
C ILE A 36 26.13 -12.57 -9.78
N ALA A 37 25.83 -13.84 -10.05
CA ALA A 37 24.47 -14.25 -10.44
C ALA A 37 23.43 -13.91 -9.36
N LEU A 38 23.73 -14.11 -8.07
CA LEU A 38 22.82 -13.74 -6.96
C LEU A 38 22.65 -12.23 -6.84
N LYS A 39 23.72 -11.46 -7.02
CA LYS A 39 23.70 -10.00 -7.05
C LYS A 39 22.83 -9.46 -8.20
N ASP A 40 22.99 -10.03 -9.39
CA ASP A 40 22.23 -9.63 -10.58
C ASP A 40 20.73 -10.01 -10.44
N ALA A 41 20.45 -11.17 -9.83
CA ALA A 41 19.08 -11.56 -9.47
C ALA A 41 18.43 -10.58 -8.49
N LEU A 42 19.18 -10.04 -7.53
CA LEU A 42 18.68 -9.00 -6.61
C LEU A 42 18.24 -7.75 -7.37
N ALA A 43 19.03 -7.28 -8.34
CA ALA A 43 18.64 -6.14 -9.18
C ALA A 43 17.38 -6.42 -10.01
N GLY A 44 17.24 -7.64 -10.55
CA GLY A 44 16.03 -8.08 -11.25
C GLY A 44 14.79 -8.09 -10.35
N LEU A 45 14.90 -8.56 -9.10
CA LEU A 45 13.80 -8.55 -8.15
C LEU A 45 13.38 -7.13 -7.74
N ALA A 46 14.31 -6.19 -7.67
CA ALA A 46 13.99 -4.78 -7.44
C ALA A 46 13.13 -4.23 -8.59
N GLN A 47 13.48 -4.53 -9.84
CA GLN A 47 12.68 -4.14 -11.00
C GLN A 47 11.28 -4.76 -10.98
N VAL A 48 11.16 -6.05 -10.61
CA VAL A 48 9.85 -6.72 -10.47
C VAL A 48 8.99 -6.03 -9.41
N ARG A 49 9.57 -5.67 -8.26
CA ARG A 49 8.86 -4.91 -7.22
C ARG A 49 8.36 -3.56 -7.73
N ASP A 50 9.19 -2.82 -8.46
CA ASP A 50 8.81 -1.50 -8.97
C ASP A 50 7.70 -1.60 -10.01
N ASN A 51 7.76 -2.58 -10.90
CA ASN A 51 6.72 -2.86 -11.87
C ASN A 51 5.39 -3.22 -11.19
N ASN A 52 5.42 -4.07 -10.15
CA ASN A 52 4.24 -4.42 -9.37
C ASN A 52 3.67 -3.20 -8.63
N GLY A 53 4.52 -2.28 -8.14
CA GLY A 53 4.09 -1.01 -7.56
C GLY A 53 3.26 -0.18 -8.54
N GLN A 54 3.69 -0.06 -9.78
CA GLN A 54 2.94 0.65 -10.84
C GLN A 54 1.61 -0.03 -11.14
N LEU A 55 1.56 -1.37 -11.16
CA LEU A 55 0.31 -2.11 -11.35
C LEU A 55 -0.69 -1.89 -10.21
N VAL A 56 -0.22 -1.86 -8.98
CA VAL A 56 -1.06 -1.53 -7.80
C VAL A 56 -1.64 -0.13 -7.94
N ASP A 57 -0.83 0.87 -8.28
CA ASP A 57 -1.29 2.26 -8.41
C ASP A 57 -2.31 2.40 -9.54
N GLY A 58 -2.09 1.75 -10.69
CA GLY A 58 -3.04 1.72 -11.80
C GLY A 58 -4.37 1.05 -11.43
N ALA A 59 -4.33 -0.10 -10.76
CA ALA A 59 -5.52 -0.81 -10.33
C ALA A 59 -6.34 0.00 -9.29
N ARG A 60 -5.67 0.64 -8.34
CA ARG A 60 -6.33 1.54 -7.37
C ARG A 60 -6.98 2.73 -8.02
N GLN A 61 -6.30 3.38 -8.96
CA GLN A 61 -6.87 4.49 -9.70
C GLN A 61 -8.13 4.08 -10.46
N ALA A 62 -8.10 2.93 -11.15
CA ALA A 62 -9.25 2.40 -11.88
C ALA A 62 -10.44 2.09 -10.95
N ALA A 63 -10.19 1.60 -9.74
CA ALA A 63 -11.23 1.25 -8.77
C ALA A 63 -11.78 2.46 -7.99
N SER A 64 -11.00 3.52 -7.82
CA SER A 64 -11.29 4.61 -6.84
C SER A 64 -12.61 5.33 -7.09
N PHE A 65 -12.91 5.70 -8.31
CA PHE A 65 -14.15 6.42 -8.64
C PHE A 65 -15.39 5.56 -8.38
N SER A 66 -15.37 4.31 -8.86
CA SER A 66 -16.49 3.38 -8.68
C SER A 66 -16.72 3.08 -7.20
N TRP A 67 -15.65 2.93 -6.42
CA TRP A 67 -15.75 2.72 -4.99
C TRP A 67 -16.37 3.92 -4.26
N LEU A 68 -15.94 5.16 -4.56
CA LEU A 68 -16.49 6.36 -3.94
C LEU A 68 -17.99 6.51 -4.23
N GLU A 69 -18.41 6.27 -5.48
CA GLU A 69 -19.81 6.31 -5.86
C GLU A 69 -20.63 5.27 -5.10
N LEU A 70 -20.21 4.01 -5.10
CA LEU A 70 -20.86 2.93 -4.35
C LEU A 70 -20.92 3.22 -2.85
N ARG A 71 -19.85 3.76 -2.28
CA ARG A 71 -19.81 4.17 -0.87
C ARG A 71 -20.90 5.20 -0.56
N LEU A 72 -21.05 6.24 -1.39
CA LEU A 72 -22.05 7.27 -1.19
C LEU A 72 -23.48 6.76 -1.37
N ILE A 73 -23.72 5.91 -2.38
CA ILE A 73 -25.01 5.25 -2.53
C ILE A 73 -25.33 4.44 -1.27
N SER A 74 -24.39 3.63 -0.78
CA SER A 74 -24.55 2.79 0.40
C SER A 74 -24.76 3.56 1.71
N LEU A 75 -24.34 4.83 1.79
CA LEU A 75 -24.57 5.70 2.94
C LEU A 75 -25.91 6.45 2.87
N LYS A 76 -26.35 6.82 1.67
CA LYS A 76 -27.52 7.71 1.50
C LYS A 76 -28.82 6.94 1.24
N VAL A 77 -28.78 5.87 0.44
CA VAL A 77 -29.98 5.09 0.09
C VAL A 77 -30.63 4.46 1.34
N PRO A 78 -29.91 3.87 2.30
CA PRO A 78 -30.54 3.35 3.52
C PRO A 78 -31.41 4.38 4.23
N LYS A 79 -31.03 5.65 4.27
CA LYS A 79 -31.83 6.72 4.87
C LYS A 79 -33.12 7.04 4.10
N ILE A 80 -33.11 6.86 2.77
CA ILE A 80 -34.32 7.00 1.95
C ILE A 80 -35.23 5.81 2.21
N LEU A 81 -34.68 4.59 2.24
CA LEU A 81 -35.42 3.37 2.53
C LEU A 81 -36.12 3.43 3.89
N GLU A 82 -35.40 3.85 4.93
CA GLU A 82 -35.94 4.04 6.29
C GLU A 82 -37.18 4.95 6.31
N GLY A 83 -37.18 6.00 5.49
CA GLY A 83 -38.31 6.94 5.39
C GLY A 83 -39.51 6.46 4.58
N VAL A 84 -39.38 5.39 3.77
CA VAL A 84 -40.43 4.89 2.88
C VAL A 84 -40.92 3.48 3.20
N ILE A 85 -40.16 2.70 3.94
CA ILE A 85 -40.51 1.33 4.36
C ILE A 85 -41.52 1.38 5.52
N ASP A 86 -42.54 0.53 5.45
CA ASP A 86 -43.50 0.36 6.55
C ASP A 86 -42.80 -0.31 7.75
N PRO A 87 -42.89 0.24 8.97
CA PRO A 87 -42.33 -0.37 10.18
C PRO A 87 -42.76 -1.80 10.44
N GLY A 88 -43.92 -2.21 9.93
CA GLY A 88 -44.44 -3.58 10.09
C GLY A 88 -43.93 -4.60 9.06
N SER A 89 -43.12 -4.19 8.08
CA SER A 89 -42.76 -5.05 6.93
C SER A 89 -41.60 -6.02 7.20
N GLY A 90 -40.90 -5.90 8.34
CA GLY A 90 -39.67 -6.66 8.63
C GLY A 90 -38.43 -6.22 7.83
N LEU A 91 -38.57 -5.33 6.84
CA LEU A 91 -37.46 -4.82 6.03
C LEU A 91 -36.53 -3.89 6.83
N LEU A 92 -37.00 -3.30 7.92
CA LEU A 92 -36.17 -2.47 8.81
C LEU A 92 -35.10 -3.31 9.52
N ASP A 93 -35.40 -4.57 9.90
CA ASP A 93 -34.42 -5.47 10.51
C ASP A 93 -33.27 -5.79 9.52
N ASP A 94 -33.58 -5.91 8.23
CA ASP A 94 -32.57 -6.12 7.21
C ASP A 94 -31.78 -4.81 6.92
N LEU A 95 -32.41 -3.67 7.03
CA LEU A 95 -31.75 -2.36 6.92
C LEU A 95 -30.76 -2.13 8.06
N ASP A 96 -31.05 -2.59 9.27
CA ASP A 96 -30.15 -2.55 10.41
C ASP A 96 -28.86 -3.35 10.15
N LYS A 97 -28.94 -4.47 9.45
CA LYS A 97 -27.76 -5.24 9.00
C LYS A 97 -26.88 -4.41 8.03
N VAL A 98 -27.51 -3.58 7.17
CA VAL A 98 -26.79 -2.65 6.31
C VAL A 98 -26.08 -1.56 7.14
N TYR A 99 -26.76 -0.99 8.13
CA TYR A 99 -26.19 0.02 9.02
C TYR A 99 -25.04 -0.51 9.88
N ALA A 100 -25.08 -1.78 10.27
CA ALA A 100 -24.02 -2.41 11.05
C ALA A 100 -22.67 -2.48 10.31
N VAL A 101 -22.66 -2.31 8.97
CA VAL A 101 -21.43 -2.29 8.17
C VAL A 101 -21.05 -0.86 7.82
N THR A 102 -20.07 -0.27 8.49
CA THR A 102 -19.54 1.06 8.17
C THR A 102 -18.62 0.99 6.93
N PRO A 103 -18.93 1.72 5.81
CA PRO A 103 -18.21 1.56 4.54
C PRO A 103 -16.95 2.45 4.48
N TRP A 104 -15.97 2.19 5.36
CA TRP A 104 -14.73 2.97 5.45
C TRP A 104 -13.59 2.40 4.58
N SER A 105 -13.76 1.19 4.04
CA SER A 105 -12.79 0.56 3.13
C SER A 105 -13.52 -0.09 1.94
N PRO A 106 -12.82 -0.41 0.83
CA PRO A 106 -13.39 -1.12 -0.30
C PRO A 106 -14.13 -2.41 0.09
N ASP A 107 -13.52 -3.27 0.91
CA ASP A 107 -14.14 -4.51 1.41
C ASP A 107 -15.44 -4.27 2.17
N LYS A 108 -15.41 -3.29 3.09
CA LYS A 108 -16.59 -2.93 3.88
C LYS A 108 -17.68 -2.31 3.03
N THR A 109 -17.30 -1.48 2.05
CA THR A 109 -18.26 -0.88 1.10
C THR A 109 -18.92 -1.96 0.26
N THR A 110 -18.15 -2.89 -0.31
CA THR A 110 -18.66 -4.01 -1.10
C THR A 110 -19.63 -4.88 -0.28
N LYS A 111 -19.24 -5.22 0.96
CA LYS A 111 -20.11 -5.97 1.87
C LYS A 111 -21.42 -5.23 2.13
N ARG A 112 -21.36 -3.93 2.43
CA ARG A 112 -22.54 -3.09 2.68
C ARG A 112 -23.43 -2.99 1.45
N CYS A 113 -22.85 -2.79 0.25
CA CYS A 113 -23.58 -2.75 -1.00
C CYS A 113 -24.28 -4.08 -1.31
N GLY A 114 -23.64 -5.21 -1.05
CA GLY A 114 -24.25 -6.54 -1.20
C GLY A 114 -25.44 -6.76 -0.27
N LEU A 115 -25.41 -6.22 0.94
CA LEU A 115 -26.56 -6.25 1.86
C LEU A 115 -27.67 -5.29 1.43
N LEU A 116 -27.32 -4.11 0.90
CA LEU A 116 -28.27 -3.09 0.49
C LEU A 116 -29.10 -3.48 -0.73
N GLY A 117 -28.50 -4.17 -1.72
CA GLY A 117 -29.19 -4.52 -2.97
C GLY A 117 -30.52 -5.26 -2.78
N PRO A 118 -30.56 -6.39 -2.05
CA PRO A 118 -31.80 -7.11 -1.77
C PRO A 118 -32.83 -6.31 -0.97
N VAL A 119 -32.39 -5.50 -0.01
CA VAL A 119 -33.30 -4.65 0.79
C VAL A 119 -33.94 -3.59 -0.09
N TRP A 120 -33.16 -2.98 -0.99
CA TRP A 120 -33.67 -2.00 -1.94
C TRP A 120 -34.67 -2.62 -2.93
N GLU A 121 -34.36 -3.82 -3.46
CA GLU A 121 -35.25 -4.56 -4.35
C GLU A 121 -36.60 -4.88 -3.67
N ALA A 122 -36.54 -5.36 -2.43
CA ALA A 122 -37.75 -5.66 -1.66
C ALA A 122 -38.58 -4.40 -1.34
N ALA A 123 -37.91 -3.28 -1.07
CA ALA A 123 -38.58 -2.00 -0.83
C ALA A 123 -39.25 -1.46 -2.12
N ASP A 124 -38.61 -1.58 -3.28
CA ASP A 124 -39.21 -1.21 -4.58
C ASP A 124 -40.41 -2.10 -4.90
N ALA A 125 -40.33 -3.41 -4.69
CA ALA A 125 -41.45 -4.33 -4.87
C ALA A 125 -42.62 -3.98 -3.94
N TRP A 126 -42.34 -3.66 -2.67
CA TRP A 126 -43.37 -3.20 -1.73
C TRP A 126 -44.04 -1.88 -2.19
N GLN A 127 -43.26 -0.91 -2.66
CA GLN A 127 -43.81 0.37 -3.20
C GLN A 127 -44.73 0.13 -4.38
N LEU A 128 -44.35 -0.73 -5.32
CA LEU A 128 -45.18 -1.05 -6.50
C LEU A 128 -46.46 -1.80 -6.15
N ALA A 129 -46.47 -2.56 -5.05
CA ALA A 129 -47.63 -3.29 -4.58
C ALA A 129 -48.69 -2.42 -3.87
N GLN A 130 -48.38 -1.15 -3.58
CA GLN A 130 -49.32 -0.23 -2.94
C GLN A 130 -50.51 0.12 -3.91
N SER A 131 -51.64 0.53 -3.33
CA SER A 131 -52.80 1.00 -4.11
C SER A 131 -53.16 2.43 -3.71
N PRO A 132 -52.91 3.43 -4.57
CA PRO A 132 -52.26 3.34 -5.87
C PRO A 132 -50.77 2.97 -5.76
N ALA A 133 -50.21 2.34 -6.78
CA ALA A 133 -48.81 2.00 -6.86
C ALA A 133 -47.92 3.25 -6.70
N ARG A 134 -46.89 3.13 -5.84
CA ARG A 134 -45.94 4.20 -5.59
C ARG A 134 -44.70 4.03 -6.50
N PRO A 135 -43.99 5.12 -6.85
CA PRO A 135 -42.79 5.02 -7.69
C PRO A 135 -41.68 4.25 -6.99
N VAL A 136 -40.87 3.55 -7.79
CA VAL A 136 -39.62 2.93 -7.32
C VAL A 136 -38.66 3.97 -6.75
N ILE A 137 -37.84 3.56 -5.83
CA ILE A 137 -36.90 4.43 -5.13
C ILE A 137 -35.72 4.74 -6.05
N VAL A 138 -35.52 6.02 -6.32
CA VAL A 138 -34.44 6.52 -7.17
C VAL A 138 -33.65 7.59 -6.43
N ARG A 139 -32.33 7.46 -6.46
CA ARG A 139 -31.42 8.49 -5.97
C ARG A 139 -30.59 9.07 -7.12
N LYS A 140 -30.79 10.35 -7.48
CA LYS A 140 -30.04 11.05 -8.54
C LYS A 140 -29.92 10.24 -9.85
N GLY A 141 -31.05 9.69 -10.31
CA GLY A 141 -31.11 8.86 -11.52
C GLY A 141 -30.64 7.42 -11.35
N VAL A 142 -30.15 7.00 -10.18
CA VAL A 142 -29.73 5.62 -9.89
C VAL A 142 -30.88 4.90 -9.19
N ASN A 143 -31.46 3.91 -9.84
CA ASN A 143 -32.38 2.94 -9.26
C ASN A 143 -31.64 1.67 -8.82
N GLN A 144 -32.34 0.72 -8.22
CA GLN A 144 -31.77 -0.53 -7.71
C GLN A 144 -31.02 -1.32 -8.81
N SER A 145 -31.59 -1.47 -10.00
CA SER A 145 -30.96 -2.19 -11.11
C SER A 145 -29.67 -1.52 -11.59
N ALA A 146 -29.67 -0.18 -11.72
CA ALA A 146 -28.48 0.58 -12.08
C ALA A 146 -27.41 0.49 -10.97
N PHE A 147 -27.80 0.49 -9.70
CA PHE A 147 -26.89 0.28 -8.58
C PHE A 147 -26.24 -1.13 -8.61
N MET A 148 -27.03 -2.16 -8.84
CA MET A 148 -26.49 -3.54 -8.94
C MET A 148 -25.57 -3.69 -10.15
N SER A 149 -25.86 -3.03 -11.28
CA SER A 149 -24.96 -3.00 -12.44
C SER A 149 -23.63 -2.29 -12.12
N LYS A 150 -23.66 -1.19 -11.38
CA LYS A 150 -22.43 -0.51 -10.90
C LYS A 150 -21.63 -1.37 -9.93
N LEU A 151 -22.29 -2.08 -9.01
CA LEU A 151 -21.64 -3.00 -8.10
C LEU A 151 -20.98 -4.15 -8.86
N ALA A 152 -21.67 -4.74 -9.84
CA ALA A 152 -21.14 -5.80 -10.69
C ALA A 152 -19.92 -5.33 -11.51
N ALA A 153 -19.95 -4.10 -12.05
CA ALA A 153 -18.82 -3.51 -12.77
C ALA A 153 -17.62 -3.21 -11.86
N TYR A 154 -17.86 -2.94 -10.58
CA TYR A 154 -16.80 -2.68 -9.61
C TYR A 154 -16.04 -3.94 -9.19
N PHE A 155 -16.69 -5.11 -9.11
CA PHE A 155 -16.07 -6.35 -8.65
C PHE A 155 -14.77 -6.73 -9.38
N PRO A 156 -14.70 -6.71 -10.72
CA PRO A 156 -13.44 -7.01 -11.41
C PRO A 156 -12.34 -6.01 -11.09
N LEU A 157 -12.64 -4.72 -10.92
CA LEU A 157 -11.66 -3.70 -10.54
C LEU A 157 -11.12 -3.93 -9.12
N PHE A 158 -12.01 -4.23 -8.19
CA PHE A 158 -11.68 -4.56 -6.82
C PHE A 158 -10.81 -5.83 -6.70
N ASN A 159 -11.14 -6.87 -7.47
CA ASN A 159 -10.36 -8.10 -7.50
C ASN A 159 -8.98 -7.88 -8.15
N ALA A 160 -8.90 -7.06 -9.20
CA ALA A 160 -7.63 -6.69 -9.83
C ALA A 160 -6.72 -5.92 -8.86
N GLU A 161 -7.27 -5.00 -8.08
CA GLU A 161 -6.52 -4.29 -7.03
C GLU A 161 -5.97 -5.27 -5.98
N LYS A 162 -6.81 -6.20 -5.48
CA LYS A 162 -6.38 -7.21 -4.50
C LYS A 162 -5.29 -8.14 -5.05
N ALA A 163 -5.42 -8.56 -6.31
CA ALA A 163 -4.40 -9.40 -6.96
C ALA A 163 -3.08 -8.64 -7.11
N ALA A 164 -3.12 -7.37 -7.52
CA ALA A 164 -1.93 -6.53 -7.63
C ALA A 164 -1.25 -6.31 -6.27
N ASP A 165 -2.01 -6.04 -5.21
CA ASP A 165 -1.48 -5.90 -3.84
C ASP A 165 -0.82 -7.20 -3.35
N PHE A 166 -1.42 -8.37 -3.64
CA PHE A 166 -0.85 -9.67 -3.30
C PHE A 166 0.51 -9.89 -3.99
N HIS A 167 0.59 -9.68 -5.32
CA HIS A 167 1.84 -9.83 -6.08
C HIS A 167 2.91 -8.82 -5.65
N MET A 168 2.51 -7.61 -5.25
CA MET A 168 3.43 -6.65 -4.68
C MET A 168 4.01 -7.15 -3.35
N GLY A 169 3.19 -7.77 -2.50
CA GLY A 169 3.63 -8.39 -1.25
C GLY A 169 4.67 -9.50 -1.49
N GLU A 170 4.40 -10.40 -2.44
CA GLU A 170 5.32 -11.46 -2.84
C GLU A 170 6.66 -10.90 -3.36
N ALA A 171 6.61 -9.90 -4.25
CA ALA A 171 7.80 -9.27 -4.81
C ALA A 171 8.67 -8.61 -3.73
N ARG A 172 8.07 -7.95 -2.76
CA ARG A 172 8.78 -7.36 -1.62
C ARG A 172 9.46 -8.41 -0.76
N GLN A 173 8.76 -9.50 -0.45
CA GLN A 173 9.32 -10.60 0.34
C GLN A 173 10.48 -11.27 -0.39
N ALA A 174 10.35 -11.52 -1.69
CA ALA A 174 11.42 -12.10 -2.50
C ALA A 174 12.66 -11.20 -2.53
N LEU A 175 12.48 -9.89 -2.77
CA LEU A 175 13.56 -8.90 -2.75
C LEU A 175 14.26 -8.84 -1.39
N ARG A 176 13.51 -8.83 -0.30
CA ARG A 176 14.05 -8.80 1.07
C ARG A 176 14.88 -10.05 1.39
N THR A 177 14.38 -11.23 1.00
CA THR A 177 15.09 -12.49 1.19
C THR A 177 16.39 -12.53 0.36
N ALA A 178 16.34 -12.11 -0.90
CA ALA A 178 17.51 -12.06 -1.76
C ALA A 178 18.57 -11.07 -1.25
N ALA A 179 18.14 -9.89 -0.78
CA ALA A 179 19.04 -8.89 -0.21
C ALA A 179 19.78 -9.44 1.03
N ARG A 180 19.06 -10.08 1.96
CA ARG A 180 19.69 -10.74 3.14
C ARG A 180 20.70 -11.82 2.75
N ASN A 181 20.38 -12.64 1.75
CA ASN A 181 21.31 -13.67 1.29
C ASN A 181 22.59 -13.08 0.70
N VAL A 182 22.47 -12.04 -0.12
CA VAL A 182 23.62 -11.34 -0.71
C VAL A 182 24.45 -10.67 0.38
N GLU A 183 23.81 -10.02 1.36
CA GLU A 183 24.48 -9.38 2.49
C GLU A 183 25.31 -10.38 3.30
N VAL A 184 24.75 -11.53 3.66
CA VAL A 184 25.46 -12.59 4.38
C VAL A 184 26.69 -13.04 3.59
N LEU A 185 26.60 -13.16 2.28
CA LEU A 185 27.73 -13.52 1.42
C LEU A 185 28.81 -12.43 1.41
N CYS A 186 28.43 -11.15 1.36
CA CYS A 186 29.38 -10.04 1.47
C CYS A 186 30.15 -10.06 2.81
N ILE A 187 29.45 -10.30 3.92
CA ILE A 187 30.07 -10.42 5.25
C ILE A 187 31.03 -11.61 5.31
N ARG A 188 30.59 -12.78 4.85
CA ARG A 188 31.43 -13.99 4.81
C ARG A 188 32.64 -13.82 3.92
N PHE A 189 32.51 -13.15 2.78
CA PHE A 189 33.63 -12.81 1.91
C PHE A 189 34.65 -11.93 2.64
N LEU A 190 34.19 -10.82 3.24
CA LEU A 190 35.07 -9.90 3.98
C LEU A 190 35.83 -10.63 5.10
N THR A 191 35.13 -11.46 5.90
CA THR A 191 35.77 -12.22 6.99
C THR A 191 36.82 -13.19 6.45
N ALA A 192 36.50 -13.93 5.36
CA ALA A 192 37.42 -14.89 4.79
C ALA A 192 38.63 -14.21 4.11
N ALA A 193 38.39 -13.14 3.35
CA ALA A 193 39.41 -12.39 2.64
C ALA A 193 40.38 -11.67 3.58
N LEU A 194 39.85 -11.04 4.65
CA LEU A 194 40.70 -10.45 5.72
C LEU A 194 41.60 -11.48 6.40
N GLY A 195 41.11 -12.72 6.58
CA GLY A 195 41.91 -13.81 7.14
C GLY A 195 42.99 -14.34 6.19
N LEU A 196 42.90 -14.01 4.89
CA LEU A 196 43.88 -14.41 3.87
C LEU A 196 44.85 -13.29 3.48
N SER A 197 44.57 -12.05 3.84
CA SER A 197 45.37 -10.87 3.47
C SER A 197 46.47 -10.62 4.51
N ASP A 198 47.66 -10.27 4.03
CA ASP A 198 48.71 -9.77 4.91
C ASP A 198 48.40 -8.31 5.35
N PRO A 199 48.83 -7.93 6.56
CA PRO A 199 48.69 -6.57 7.05
C PRO A 199 49.33 -5.56 6.07
N ASP A 200 48.63 -4.45 5.82
CA ASP A 200 48.99 -3.34 4.91
C ASP A 200 49.21 -3.74 3.43
N SER A 201 48.80 -4.94 3.04
CA SER A 201 48.83 -5.37 1.65
C SER A 201 47.81 -4.61 0.78
N ALA A 202 48.01 -4.66 -0.55
CA ALA A 202 47.06 -4.09 -1.49
C ALA A 202 45.65 -4.72 -1.41
N GLU A 203 45.61 -6.01 -1.09
CA GLU A 203 44.39 -6.78 -0.83
C GLU A 203 43.62 -6.24 0.37
N GLU A 204 44.32 -6.02 1.50
CA GLU A 204 43.71 -5.47 2.72
C GLU A 204 43.20 -4.04 2.48
N GLN A 205 43.96 -3.22 1.78
CA GLN A 205 43.53 -1.85 1.41
C GLN A 205 42.29 -1.89 0.53
N ALA A 206 42.20 -2.78 -0.43
CA ALA A 206 41.04 -2.95 -1.28
C ALA A 206 39.81 -3.42 -0.46
N LEU A 207 39.98 -4.33 0.50
CA LEU A 207 38.88 -4.77 1.39
C LEU A 207 38.33 -3.61 2.23
N LYS A 208 39.17 -2.67 2.65
CA LYS A 208 38.75 -1.47 3.40
C LYS A 208 37.89 -0.50 2.57
N THR A 209 37.90 -0.62 1.23
CA THR A 209 37.02 0.18 0.35
C THR A 209 35.60 -0.35 0.27
N ILE A 210 35.37 -1.61 0.66
CA ILE A 210 34.03 -2.20 0.65
C ILE A 210 33.21 -1.54 1.78
N PRO A 211 32.04 -0.98 1.50
CA PRO A 211 31.18 -0.39 2.53
C PRO A 211 30.86 -1.40 3.64
N THR A 212 31.30 -1.13 4.86
CA THR A 212 31.09 -2.00 6.04
C THR A 212 29.80 -1.66 6.78
N THR A 213 29.40 -0.42 6.77
CA THR A 213 28.09 0.00 7.27
C THR A 213 27.02 -0.54 6.36
N THR A 214 26.47 -1.67 6.74
CA THR A 214 25.16 -2.03 6.25
C THR A 214 24.19 -1.02 6.83
N THR A 215 23.35 -0.48 6.00
CA THR A 215 22.13 0.18 6.46
C THR A 215 21.17 -0.83 7.13
N SER A 216 21.67 -2.02 7.51
CA SER A 216 20.91 -3.04 8.26
C SER A 216 20.47 -2.54 9.64
N ASP A 217 21.22 -1.61 10.21
CA ASP A 217 20.83 -0.95 11.46
C ASP A 217 19.81 0.18 11.27
N LEU A 218 19.55 0.57 10.03
CA LEU A 218 18.45 1.49 9.72
C LEU A 218 17.12 0.76 9.77
N PRO A 219 16.06 1.44 10.23
CA PRO A 219 14.73 0.83 10.32
C PRO A 219 14.21 0.36 8.95
N GLU A 220 13.31 -0.58 8.93
CA GLU A 220 12.60 -0.95 7.70
C GLU A 220 11.67 0.19 7.25
N THR A 221 11.36 0.25 5.95
CA THR A 221 10.40 1.23 5.45
C THR A 221 8.97 0.79 5.76
N LEU A 222 8.18 1.70 6.30
CA LEU A 222 6.75 1.49 6.49
C LEU A 222 6.02 1.65 5.14
N GLY A 223 5.40 0.58 4.66
CA GLY A 223 4.63 0.59 3.41
C GLY A 223 3.22 1.16 3.60
N ILE A 224 2.74 1.94 2.63
CA ILE A 224 1.34 2.40 2.57
C ILE A 224 0.53 1.38 1.76
N LYS A 225 -0.39 0.66 2.44
CA LYS A 225 -1.28 -0.33 1.84
C LYS A 225 -2.47 0.32 1.14
N LEU A 226 -3.11 1.29 1.79
CA LEU A 226 -4.26 2.02 1.27
C LEU A 226 -4.01 3.52 1.38
N PHE A 227 -4.25 4.23 0.27
CA PHE A 227 -4.20 5.69 0.21
C PHE A 227 -5.39 6.16 -0.63
N THR A 228 -6.42 6.68 0.03
CA THR A 228 -7.70 6.99 -0.63
C THR A 228 -8.38 8.19 0.01
N GLN A 229 -9.22 8.87 -0.78
CA GLN A 229 -10.09 9.93 -0.30
C GLN A 229 -11.24 9.33 0.53
N GLY A 230 -11.55 9.96 1.67
CA GLY A 230 -12.55 9.47 2.60
C GLY A 230 -13.00 10.52 3.62
N GLY A 231 -13.40 10.06 4.80
CA GLY A 231 -13.97 10.90 5.86
C GLY A 231 -15.43 11.23 5.67
N THR A 232 -16.03 11.92 6.62
CA THR A 232 -17.48 12.21 6.67
C THR A 232 -17.93 13.07 5.47
N ASN A 233 -17.08 14.01 5.03
CA ASN A 233 -17.35 14.92 3.92
C ASN A 233 -16.59 14.55 2.65
N GLY A 234 -15.87 13.41 2.62
CA GLY A 234 -15.04 13.02 1.49
C GLY A 234 -13.82 13.90 1.24
N LEU A 235 -13.44 14.76 2.17
CA LEU A 235 -12.33 15.72 2.04
C LEU A 235 -11.13 15.37 2.94
N GLN A 236 -11.08 14.14 3.44
CA GLN A 236 -9.94 13.61 4.16
C GLN A 236 -9.25 12.53 3.33
N LEU A 237 -7.97 12.30 3.57
CA LEU A 237 -7.24 11.15 3.06
C LEU A 237 -7.13 10.11 4.16
N ILE A 238 -7.52 8.89 3.82
CA ILE A 238 -7.45 7.72 4.69
C ILE A 238 -6.24 6.92 4.26
N ILE A 239 -5.32 6.71 5.18
CA ILE A 239 -4.08 5.98 4.96
C ILE A 239 -4.09 4.74 5.85
N GLN A 240 -3.89 3.58 5.24
CA GLN A 240 -3.62 2.32 5.95
C GLN A 240 -2.25 1.82 5.53
N TYR A 241 -1.60 1.16 6.45
CA TYR A 241 -0.24 0.68 6.28
C TYR A 241 -0.19 -0.82 6.05
N GLU A 242 0.90 -1.29 5.47
CA GLU A 242 1.25 -2.70 5.52
C GLU A 242 1.52 -3.09 6.98
N PRO A 243 1.30 -4.36 7.33
CA PRO A 243 1.62 -4.83 8.67
C PRO A 243 3.09 -4.50 9.00
N TYR A 244 3.27 -3.66 10.00
CA TYR A 244 4.59 -3.24 10.48
C TYR A 244 4.56 -3.18 12.01
N GLN A 245 5.52 -3.80 12.63
CA GLN A 245 5.73 -3.73 14.06
C GLN A 245 6.99 -2.90 14.32
N LEU A 246 6.82 -1.79 15.04
CA LEU A 246 7.94 -0.96 15.46
C LEU A 246 8.83 -1.75 16.42
N GLU A 247 10.12 -1.75 16.14
CA GLU A 247 11.14 -2.30 17.05
C GLU A 247 11.36 -1.34 18.24
N PRO A 248 11.87 -1.85 19.37
CA PRO A 248 12.21 -0.98 20.51
C PRO A 248 13.17 0.15 20.10
N GLY A 249 12.76 1.38 20.31
CA GLY A 249 13.53 2.59 19.94
C GLY A 249 13.26 3.12 18.54
N GLU A 250 12.35 2.50 17.76
CA GLU A 250 11.86 3.05 16.51
C GLU A 250 10.68 3.98 16.71
N THR A 251 10.64 5.02 15.88
CA THR A 251 9.49 5.92 15.72
C THR A 251 9.12 5.99 14.26
N ALA A 252 7.81 6.01 13.96
CA ALA A 252 7.33 6.16 12.61
C ALA A 252 6.37 7.34 12.51
N THR A 253 6.43 8.06 11.38
CA THR A 253 5.58 9.20 11.07
C THR A 253 5.04 9.09 9.66
N LEU A 254 3.83 9.59 9.46
CA LEU A 254 3.28 9.92 8.16
C LEU A 254 3.57 11.40 7.89
N GLU A 255 4.21 11.70 6.79
CA GLU A 255 4.49 13.06 6.33
C GLU A 255 3.71 13.36 5.07
N TRP A 256 3.24 14.61 4.91
CA TRP A 256 2.54 15.02 3.68
C TRP A 256 2.85 16.47 3.28
N MET A 257 2.52 16.76 2.03
CA MET A 257 2.56 18.10 1.45
C MET A 257 1.40 18.31 0.48
N VAL A 258 0.92 19.52 0.39
CA VAL A 258 0.00 19.99 -0.66
C VAL A 258 0.83 20.53 -1.81
N VAL A 259 0.78 19.89 -2.99
CA VAL A 259 1.74 20.09 -4.10
C VAL A 259 1.89 21.56 -4.53
N ASP A 260 0.77 22.30 -4.60
CA ASP A 260 0.79 23.68 -5.11
C ASP A 260 0.96 24.74 -4.00
N THR A 261 1.09 24.31 -2.75
CA THR A 261 1.17 25.23 -1.59
C THR A 261 2.46 25.03 -0.82
N ASP A 262 2.91 23.78 -0.67
CA ASP A 262 4.05 23.43 0.16
C ASP A 262 5.31 23.22 -0.70
N VAL A 263 6.45 23.71 -0.23
CA VAL A 263 7.74 23.52 -0.89
C VAL A 263 8.32 22.14 -0.57
N SER A 264 7.93 21.52 0.55
CA SER A 264 8.43 20.23 1.03
C SER A 264 7.41 19.53 1.89
N PHE A 265 7.72 18.30 2.35
CA PHE A 265 6.92 17.58 3.34
C PHE A 265 7.06 18.25 4.71
N ASN A 266 6.21 19.23 4.99
CA ASN A 266 6.24 20.10 6.18
C ASN A 266 5.12 19.76 7.19
N HIS A 267 4.25 18.83 6.87
CA HIS A 267 3.22 18.33 7.76
C HIS A 267 3.54 16.90 8.18
N SER A 268 3.25 16.53 9.41
CA SER A 268 3.47 15.16 9.90
C SER A 268 2.49 14.79 11.00
N VAL A 269 2.25 13.49 11.15
CA VAL A 269 1.50 12.88 12.25
C VAL A 269 2.17 11.55 12.62
N ALA A 270 2.10 11.17 13.90
CA ALA A 270 2.61 9.89 14.34
C ALA A 270 1.88 8.73 13.64
N TYR A 271 2.61 7.67 13.34
CA TYR A 271 2.07 6.43 12.82
C TYR A 271 1.05 5.82 13.79
N ASP A 272 -0.12 5.46 13.26
CA ASP A 272 -1.13 4.69 13.95
C ASP A 272 -1.32 3.34 13.21
N PRO A 273 -1.08 2.19 13.86
CA PRO A 273 -1.28 0.88 13.24
C PRO A 273 -2.70 0.65 12.70
N SER A 274 -3.70 1.32 13.26
CA SER A 274 -5.09 1.26 12.78
C SER A 274 -5.34 2.10 11.52
N GLY A 275 -4.38 2.95 11.15
CA GLY A 275 -4.43 3.88 10.04
C GLY A 275 -4.58 5.34 10.46
N ASN A 276 -4.10 6.24 9.62
CA ASN A 276 -4.21 7.68 9.82
C ASN A 276 -5.27 8.29 8.89
N ALA A 277 -5.97 9.31 9.40
CA ALA A 277 -6.81 10.19 8.61
C ALA A 277 -6.24 11.61 8.67
N ILE A 278 -5.92 12.20 7.52
CA ILE A 278 -5.37 13.57 7.43
C ILE A 278 -6.31 14.50 6.66
N GLY A 279 -6.25 15.78 6.95
CA GLY A 279 -7.13 16.80 6.40
C GLY A 279 -7.90 17.54 7.47
N PRO A 280 -8.94 18.30 7.14
CA PRO A 280 -9.63 18.35 5.83
C PRO A 280 -8.83 19.07 4.75
N PHE A 281 -9.04 18.67 3.50
CA PHE A 281 -8.47 19.31 2.32
C PHE A 281 -9.58 19.90 1.45
N THR A 282 -9.23 20.63 0.37
CA THR A 282 -10.18 21.15 -0.61
C THR A 282 -10.16 20.36 -1.91
N VAL A 283 -11.28 20.35 -2.61
CA VAL A 283 -11.40 19.73 -3.94
C VAL A 283 -10.40 20.35 -4.90
N GLY A 284 -9.73 19.51 -5.69
CA GLY A 284 -8.70 19.90 -6.65
C GLY A 284 -7.28 19.91 -6.07
N GLN A 285 -7.10 19.92 -4.75
CA GLN A 285 -5.76 19.81 -4.17
C GLN A 285 -5.13 18.45 -4.45
N THR A 286 -3.85 18.49 -4.80
CA THR A 286 -3.01 17.29 -4.95
C THR A 286 -2.14 17.13 -3.73
N ILE A 287 -2.28 15.99 -3.05
CA ILE A 287 -1.56 15.69 -1.82
C ILE A 287 -0.54 14.58 -2.09
N ARG A 288 0.70 14.82 -1.67
CA ARG A 288 1.74 13.79 -1.60
C ARG A 288 1.93 13.35 -0.16
N VAL A 289 2.05 12.05 0.04
CA VAL A 289 2.34 11.46 1.34
C VAL A 289 3.53 10.53 1.25
N ARG A 290 4.27 10.39 2.34
CA ARG A 290 5.30 9.39 2.54
C ARG A 290 5.35 8.99 4.00
N THR A 291 5.95 7.85 4.28
CA THR A 291 6.22 7.39 5.64
C THR A 291 7.69 7.58 5.95
N THR A 292 7.99 7.85 7.20
CA THR A 292 9.37 7.98 7.69
C THR A 292 9.50 7.17 8.98
N VAL A 293 10.48 6.26 9.03
CA VAL A 293 10.81 5.47 10.24
C VAL A 293 12.21 5.86 10.68
N THR A 294 12.38 6.12 11.96
CA THR A 294 13.64 6.58 12.56
C THR A 294 13.98 5.69 13.76
N ASN A 295 15.23 5.30 13.87
CA ASN A 295 15.82 4.67 15.04
C ASN A 295 17.13 5.36 15.45
N THR A 296 17.87 4.78 16.38
CA THR A 296 19.16 5.34 16.87
C THR A 296 20.25 5.40 15.80
N HIS A 297 20.14 4.62 14.72
CA HIS A 297 21.12 4.53 13.65
C HIS A 297 20.80 5.44 12.46
N GLY A 298 19.56 5.94 12.37
CA GLY A 298 19.15 6.87 11.32
C GLY A 298 17.70 6.78 10.93
N THR A 299 17.39 7.36 9.76
CA THR A 299 16.03 7.53 9.26
C THR A 299 15.88 6.88 7.89
N ARG A 300 14.78 6.18 7.67
CA ARG A 300 14.35 5.70 6.36
C ARG A 300 13.01 6.29 5.96
N THR A 301 12.94 6.67 4.71
CA THR A 301 11.72 7.22 4.10
C THR A 301 11.14 6.21 3.10
N GLY A 302 9.85 5.96 3.21
CA GLY A 302 9.10 5.12 2.28
C GLY A 302 8.82 5.81 0.95
N GLY A 303 8.22 5.07 0.02
CA GLY A 303 7.83 5.59 -1.29
C GLY A 303 6.78 6.71 -1.18
N VAL A 304 6.88 7.70 -2.05
CA VAL A 304 5.90 8.79 -2.14
C VAL A 304 4.65 8.29 -2.86
N ARG A 305 3.47 8.56 -2.27
CA ARG A 305 2.17 8.38 -2.91
C ARG A 305 1.55 9.75 -3.19
N GLN A 306 0.77 9.84 -4.26
CA GLN A 306 0.09 11.08 -4.64
C GLN A 306 -1.37 10.83 -4.98
N LEU A 307 -2.25 11.73 -4.56
CA LEU A 307 -3.67 11.72 -4.90
C LEU A 307 -4.19 13.15 -5.05
N THR A 308 -4.99 13.39 -6.09
CA THR A 308 -5.73 14.65 -6.27
C THR A 308 -7.15 14.45 -5.76
N LEU A 309 -7.60 15.33 -4.85
CA LEU A 309 -8.95 15.26 -4.31
C LEU A 309 -9.98 15.68 -5.34
N ILE A 310 -11.01 14.87 -5.46
CA ILE A 310 -12.16 15.13 -6.33
C ILE A 310 -13.37 15.55 -5.49
N ALA A 311 -14.31 16.25 -6.12
CA ALA A 311 -15.58 16.51 -5.45
C ALA A 311 -16.23 15.18 -5.02
N PRO A 312 -16.66 15.05 -3.74
CA PRO A 312 -17.47 13.90 -3.38
C PRO A 312 -18.66 13.85 -4.33
N PRO A 313 -19.01 12.69 -4.89
CA PRO A 313 -20.23 12.59 -5.69
C PRO A 313 -21.41 13.00 -4.80
N GLU A 314 -22.20 13.96 -5.28
CA GLU A 314 -23.32 14.56 -4.53
C GLU A 314 -24.43 13.56 -4.24
#